data_4e2713625b1132c0026f878beca342b7
#
_entry.id   4e2713625b1132c0026f878beca342b7
#
_cell.length_a   1.000
_cell.length_b   1.000
_cell.length_c   1.000
_cell.angle_alpha   90.00
_cell.angle_beta   90.00
_cell.angle_gamma   90.00
#
_symmetry.space_group_name_H-M   'P 1'
#
loop_
_entity.id
_entity.type
_entity.pdbx_description
1 polymer ?
#
loop_
_entity_poly.entity_id
_entity_poly.type
_entity_poly.pdbx_seq_one_letter_code
_entity_poly.pdbx_strand_id
1 'polypeptide(L)' 'MTSPITFRRSSDADTPSLHELAELDSAPPLEGPVLMAELDSRPVAAISLDGRRSIADPFVPTERLLSALLTWATEEEAA' A
#
# COMPACT_ATOMS: atom_id res chain seq x y z
N MET A 1 -15.05 5.52 17.39
CA MET A 1 -15.12 5.85 15.95
C MET A 1 -14.03 5.12 15.19
N THR A 2 -14.39 4.53 14.09
CA THR A 2 -13.41 3.85 13.25
C THR A 2 -12.69 4.87 12.37
N SER A 3 -11.36 4.83 12.36
CA SER A 3 -10.60 5.71 11.47
C SER A 3 -10.87 5.34 10.02
N PRO A 4 -11.02 6.32 9.13
CA PRO A 4 -11.30 6.01 7.73
C PRO A 4 -10.10 5.36 7.05
N ILE A 5 -10.39 4.35 6.23
CA ILE A 5 -9.42 3.73 5.34
C ILE A 5 -9.63 4.29 3.96
N THR A 6 -8.56 4.73 3.33
CA THR A 6 -8.59 5.24 1.96
C THR A 6 -7.70 4.38 1.08
N PHE A 7 -8.22 3.98 -0.07
CA PHE A 7 -7.45 3.25 -1.07
C PHE A 7 -7.21 4.18 -2.26
N ARG A 8 -5.96 4.31 -2.69
CA ARG A 8 -5.63 5.14 -3.85
C ARG A 8 -4.32 4.72 -4.50
N ARG A 9 -4.10 5.21 -5.71
CA ARG A 9 -2.83 5.05 -6.40
C ARG A 9 -1.86 6.11 -5.86
N SER A 10 -0.59 5.73 -5.73
CA SER A 10 0.44 6.66 -5.26
C SER A 10 0.77 7.72 -6.31
N SER A 11 1.36 8.81 -5.85
CA SER A 11 1.97 9.85 -6.69
C SER A 11 3.41 10.04 -6.23
N ASP A 12 4.17 10.86 -6.96
CA ASP A 12 5.56 11.14 -6.60
C ASP A 12 5.68 11.74 -5.20
N ALA A 13 4.67 12.47 -4.75
CA ALA A 13 4.65 13.07 -3.42
C ALA A 13 4.61 12.02 -2.30
N ASP A 14 4.23 10.80 -2.60
CA ASP A 14 4.14 9.71 -1.63
C ASP A 14 5.46 8.99 -1.40
N THR A 15 6.48 9.25 -2.21
CA THR A 15 7.76 8.53 -2.13
C THR A 15 8.37 8.49 -0.73
N PRO A 16 8.48 9.62 0.01
CA PRO A 16 9.05 9.56 1.36
C PRO A 16 8.24 8.69 2.32
N SER A 17 6.92 8.79 2.28
CA SER A 17 6.04 8.00 3.16
C SER A 17 6.10 6.51 2.83
N LEU A 18 6.20 6.16 1.55
CA LEU A 18 6.32 4.78 1.12
C LEU A 18 7.68 4.19 1.51
N HIS A 19 8.76 4.99 1.49
CA HIS A 19 10.06 4.55 1.98
C HIS A 19 10.02 4.28 3.47
N GLU A 20 9.36 5.13 4.25
CA GLU A 20 9.18 4.90 5.69
C GLU A 20 8.41 3.61 5.95
N LEU A 21 7.35 3.35 5.17
CA LEU A 21 6.56 2.13 5.30
C LEU A 21 7.43 0.89 5.01
N ALA A 22 8.26 0.96 3.98
CA ALA A 22 9.17 -0.14 3.65
C ALA A 22 10.16 -0.39 4.78
N GLU A 23 10.68 0.67 5.39
CA GLU A 23 11.59 0.53 6.55
C GLU A 23 10.90 -0.15 7.73
N LEU A 24 9.65 0.21 8.01
CA LEU A 24 8.88 -0.43 9.08
C LEU A 24 8.70 -1.93 8.82
N ASP A 25 8.54 -2.31 7.57
CA ASP A 25 8.35 -3.70 7.17
C ASP A 25 9.68 -4.44 6.95
N SER A 26 10.80 -3.76 7.16
CA SER A 26 12.15 -4.29 6.91
C SER A 26 12.29 -4.85 5.50
N ALA A 27 11.72 -4.15 4.53
CA ALA A 27 11.67 -4.57 3.13
C ALA A 27 12.24 -3.49 2.23
N PRO A 28 12.73 -3.86 1.03
CA PRO A 28 13.12 -2.85 0.04
C PRO A 28 11.90 -2.01 -0.37
N PRO A 29 12.08 -0.72 -0.66
CA PRO A 29 10.96 0.10 -1.13
C PRO A 29 10.41 -0.41 -2.45
N LEU A 30 9.11 -0.21 -2.66
CA LEU A 30 8.47 -0.51 -3.93
C LEU A 30 8.83 0.60 -4.93
N GLU A 31 9.19 0.21 -6.14
CA GLU A 31 9.54 1.15 -7.20
C GLU A 31 8.33 1.46 -8.07
N GLY A 32 8.30 2.68 -8.61
CA GLY A 32 7.25 3.12 -9.50
C GLY A 32 5.93 3.37 -8.77
N PRO A 33 4.84 3.59 -9.50
CA PRO A 33 3.53 3.78 -8.90
C PRO A 33 3.03 2.50 -8.24
N VAL A 34 2.33 2.65 -7.12
CA VAL A 34 1.78 1.54 -6.35
C VAL A 34 0.33 1.83 -6.01
N LEU A 35 -0.39 0.80 -5.58
CA LEU A 35 -1.69 0.95 -4.96
C LEU A 35 -1.47 0.92 -3.45
N MET A 36 -2.11 1.83 -2.73
CA MET A 36 -1.86 1.96 -1.31
C MET A 36 -3.13 2.12 -0.51
N ALA A 37 -3.07 1.68 0.75
CA ALA A 37 -4.12 1.89 1.73
C ALA A 37 -3.59 2.84 2.80
N GLU A 38 -4.40 3.83 3.14
CA GLU A 38 -4.06 4.82 4.17
C GLU A 38 -5.02 4.71 5.34
N LEU A 39 -4.48 4.88 6.53
CA LEU A 39 -5.24 5.00 7.76
C LEU A 39 -4.88 6.35 8.37
N ASP A 40 -5.88 7.23 8.55
CA ASP A 40 -5.65 8.59 9.02
C ASP A 40 -4.61 9.34 8.18
N SER A 41 -4.75 9.25 6.86
CA SER A 41 -3.87 9.90 5.88
C SER A 41 -2.42 9.41 5.90
N ARG A 42 -2.16 8.28 6.53
CA ARG A 42 -0.82 7.69 6.58
C ARG A 42 -0.83 6.31 5.90
N PRO A 43 0.09 6.04 4.97
CA PRO A 43 0.15 4.73 4.33
C PRO A 43 0.44 3.63 5.36
N VAL A 44 -0.36 2.56 5.33
CA VAL A 44 -0.15 1.39 6.20
C VAL A 44 0.05 0.12 5.40
N ALA A 45 -0.28 0.12 4.11
CA ALA A 45 -0.05 -1.01 3.23
C ALA A 45 0.07 -0.50 1.80
N ALA A 46 0.86 -1.18 0.99
CA ALA A 46 1.00 -0.86 -0.42
C ALA A 46 1.37 -2.11 -1.21
N ILE A 47 0.96 -2.14 -2.46
CA ILE A 47 1.25 -3.26 -3.36
C ILE A 47 1.67 -2.71 -4.72
N SER A 48 2.64 -3.37 -5.36
CA SER A 48 3.05 -3.01 -6.70
C SER A 48 1.89 -3.23 -7.69
N LEU A 49 1.89 -2.50 -8.80
CA LEU A 49 0.80 -2.60 -9.78
C LEU A 49 0.64 -4.01 -10.36
N ASP A 50 1.73 -4.79 -10.43
CA ASP A 50 1.66 -6.17 -10.89
C ASP A 50 1.21 -7.15 -9.79
N GLY A 51 1.00 -6.67 -8.57
CA GLY A 51 0.55 -7.48 -7.45
C GLY A 51 1.59 -8.42 -6.87
N ARG A 52 2.83 -8.34 -7.32
CA ARG A 52 3.87 -9.31 -6.93
C ARG A 52 4.61 -8.96 -5.64
N ARG A 53 4.64 -7.69 -5.29
CA ARG A 53 5.35 -7.23 -4.10
C ARG A 53 4.43 -6.35 -3.26
N SER A 54 4.53 -6.53 -1.95
CA SER A 54 3.75 -5.72 -1.02
C SER A 54 4.61 -5.32 0.17
N ILE A 55 4.26 -4.21 0.80
CA ILE A 55 4.82 -3.78 2.07
C ILE A 55 3.67 -3.38 2.99
N ALA A 56 3.87 -3.54 4.29
CA ALA A 56 2.81 -3.25 5.25
C ALA A 56 3.41 -2.88 6.60
N ASP A 57 2.71 -2.02 7.33
CA ASP A 57 3.08 -1.64 8.69
C ASP A 57 2.84 -2.84 9.61
N PRO A 58 3.89 -3.39 10.26
CA PRO A 58 3.73 -4.56 11.13
C PRO A 58 2.95 -4.27 12.41
N PHE A 59 2.71 -3.01 12.73
CA PHE A 59 1.99 -2.61 13.93
C PHE A 59 0.49 -2.39 13.68
N VAL A 60 0.04 -2.62 12.44
CA VAL A 60 -1.36 -2.45 12.04
C VAL A 60 -1.85 -3.75 11.41
N PRO A 61 -3.08 -4.22 11.73
CA PRO A 61 -3.63 -5.39 11.03
C PRO A 61 -3.91 -5.03 9.58
N THR A 62 -3.14 -5.59 8.65
CA THR A 62 -3.20 -5.20 7.23
C THR A 62 -3.64 -6.31 6.29
N GLU A 63 -3.93 -7.52 6.79
CA GLU A 63 -4.29 -8.66 5.94
C GLU A 63 -5.45 -8.35 4.98
N ARG A 64 -6.52 -7.78 5.50
CA ARG A 64 -7.69 -7.44 4.68
C ARG A 64 -7.38 -6.31 3.69
N LEU A 65 -6.55 -5.36 4.11
CA LEU A 65 -6.14 -4.25 3.25
C LEU A 65 -5.30 -4.77 2.09
N LEU A 66 -4.36 -5.67 2.37
CA LEU A 66 -3.53 -6.28 1.33
C LEU A 66 -4.37 -7.12 0.37
N SER A 67 -5.35 -7.87 0.88
CA SER A 67 -6.26 -8.62 0.01
C SER A 67 -7.06 -7.70 -0.91
N ALA A 68 -7.56 -6.59 -0.38
CA ALA A 68 -8.30 -5.62 -1.18
C ALA A 68 -7.41 -4.97 -2.24
N LEU A 69 -6.16 -4.64 -1.86
CA LEU A 69 -5.21 -4.06 -2.79
C LEU A 69 -4.85 -5.06 -3.90
N LEU A 70 -4.66 -6.33 -3.56
CA LEU A 70 -4.36 -7.36 -4.55
C LEU A 70 -5.51 -7.54 -5.54
N THR A 71 -6.74 -7.52 -5.04
CA THR A 71 -7.92 -7.60 -5.89
C THR A 71 -7.95 -6.41 -6.86
N TRP A 72 -7.68 -5.23 -6.37
CA TRP A 72 -7.62 -4.04 -7.20
C TRP A 72 -6.51 -4.14 -8.25
N ALA A 73 -5.31 -4.57 -7.86
CA ALA A 73 -4.19 -4.73 -8.80
C ALA A 73 -4.54 -5.72 -9.91
N THR A 74 -5.20 -6.82 -9.56
CA THR A 74 -5.66 -7.82 -10.52
C THR A 74 -6.67 -7.23 -11.51
N GLU A 75 -7.61 -6.44 -11.02
CA GLU A 75 -8.60 -5.76 -11.87
C GLU A 75 -7.93 -4.75 -12.81
N GLU A 76 -6.93 -4.03 -12.33
CA GLU A 76 -6.20 -3.06 -13.15
C GLU A 76 -5.44 -3.75 -14.27
N GLU A 77 -4.83 -4.91 -14.02
CA GLU A 77 -4.14 -5.69 -15.05
C GLU A 77 -5.10 -6.22 -16.11
N ALA A 78 -6.31 -6.57 -15.70
CA ALA A 78 -7.32 -7.14 -16.59
C ALA A 78 -8.01 -6.09 -17.46
N ALA A 79 -7.88 -4.82 -17.11
CA ALA A 79 -8.56 -3.72 -17.78
C ALA A 79 -7.95 -3.35 -19.15
#